data_ac7a785dfbb0fbd90d21fa513b7b5d8d
#
_entry.id   ac7a785dfbb0fbd90d21fa513b7b5d8d
#
_cell.length_a   1.000
_cell.length_b   1.000
_cell.length_c   1.000
_cell.angle_alpha   90.00
_cell.angle_beta   90.00
_cell.angle_gamma   90.00
#
_symmetry.space_group_name_H-M   'P 1'
#
loop_
_entity.id
_entity.type
_entity.pdbx_description
1 polymer ?
#
loop_
_entity_poly.entity_id
_entity_poly.type
_entity_poly.pdbx_seq_one_letter_code
_entity_poly.pdbx_strand_id
1 'polypeptide(L)'
;MDKLTPAQRRHCMSRIRGKDTKPEILVRKGLHARGFRFRLQERKLPGKPDLTLPQYGVAVMVNGCFWHGHEGCRYATKPQSNSEFWDAKIARNRHRDEVTTAHLEALGWTVITVWECELKGKEAAMARIDALAEEIRRAGAEHEAVRSRRRKDREAWRQEREQIMKRRSELEEEIRRMYPIPRKVRKAAKEE
;
A
#
# COMPACT_ATOMS: atom_id res chain seq x y z
N MET A 1 7.69 19.05 22.93
CA MET A 1 7.56 20.36 22.24
C MET A 1 7.97 20.19 20.79
N ASP A 2 7.19 20.69 19.88
CA ASP A 2 7.49 20.62 18.43
C ASP A 2 8.64 21.61 18.12
N LYS A 3 9.73 21.08 17.60
CA LYS A 3 10.95 21.86 17.35
C LYS A 3 10.91 22.66 16.03
N LEU A 4 9.90 22.44 15.18
CA LEU A 4 9.80 23.06 13.87
C LEU A 4 8.79 24.20 13.84
N THR A 5 9.20 25.32 13.21
CA THR A 5 8.27 26.41 12.89
C THR A 5 7.21 25.95 11.86
N PRO A 6 6.06 26.62 11.75
CA PRO A 6 5.06 26.30 10.72
C PRO A 6 5.60 26.33 9.30
N ALA A 7 6.52 27.23 9.00
CA ALA A 7 7.18 27.33 7.68
C ALA A 7 8.12 26.14 7.42
N GLN A 8 8.94 25.77 8.41
CA GLN A 8 9.82 24.60 8.32
C GLN A 8 9.00 23.32 8.16
N ARG A 9 7.88 23.21 8.87
CA ARG A 9 6.98 22.07 8.77
C ARG A 9 6.39 21.98 7.35
N ARG A 10 5.85 23.06 6.81
CA ARG A 10 5.37 23.10 5.42
C ARG A 10 6.43 22.67 4.44
N HIS A 11 7.65 23.18 4.58
CA HIS A 11 8.77 22.80 3.74
C HIS A 11 9.11 21.30 3.84
N CYS A 12 9.13 20.71 5.04
CA CYS A 12 9.34 19.28 5.21
C CYS A 12 8.21 18.46 4.55
N MET A 13 6.96 18.88 4.75
CA MET A 13 5.79 18.18 4.21
C MET A 13 5.72 18.24 2.68
N SER A 14 6.10 19.36 2.06
CA SER A 14 6.13 19.48 0.60
C SER A 14 7.19 18.60 -0.08
N ARG A 15 8.18 18.12 0.67
CA ARG A 15 9.22 17.22 0.16
C ARG A 15 8.88 15.74 0.30
N ILE A 16 7.77 15.41 0.97
CA ILE A 16 7.34 14.02 1.12
C ILE A 16 6.75 13.56 -0.22
N ARG A 17 7.44 12.61 -0.83
CA ARG A 17 7.00 12.01 -2.09
C ARG A 17 5.96 10.94 -1.83
N GLY A 18 4.89 10.93 -2.62
CA GLY A 18 3.86 9.88 -2.61
C GLY A 18 4.21 8.67 -3.48
N LYS A 19 5.40 8.66 -4.11
CA LYS A 19 5.90 7.58 -4.96
C LYS A 19 7.42 7.65 -5.05
N ASP A 20 8.03 6.54 -5.45
CA ASP A 20 9.48 6.40 -5.61
C ASP A 20 10.25 6.78 -4.34
N THR A 21 9.69 6.39 -3.20
CA THR A 21 10.31 6.56 -1.89
C THR A 21 11.55 5.69 -1.75
N LYS A 22 12.44 6.05 -0.83
CA LYS A 22 13.66 5.26 -0.57
C LYS A 22 13.36 3.79 -0.24
N PRO A 23 12.38 3.46 0.63
CA PRO A 23 11.97 2.08 0.89
C PRO A 23 11.50 1.34 -0.37
N GLU A 24 10.62 1.95 -1.17
CA GLU A 24 10.15 1.34 -2.43
C GLU A 24 11.30 1.03 -3.39
N ILE A 25 12.22 1.99 -3.59
CA ILE A 25 13.39 1.81 -4.48
C ILE A 25 14.28 0.68 -3.97
N LEU A 26 14.46 0.56 -2.64
CA LEU A 26 15.26 -0.50 -2.04
C LEU A 26 14.65 -1.88 -2.28
N VAL A 27 13.34 -2.03 -2.06
CA VAL A 27 12.61 -3.28 -2.33
C VAL A 27 12.68 -3.62 -3.82
N ARG A 28 12.44 -2.65 -4.72
CA ARG A 28 12.53 -2.85 -6.18
C ARG A 28 13.90 -3.35 -6.61
N LYS A 29 14.98 -2.69 -6.18
CA LYS A 29 16.35 -3.10 -6.49
C LYS A 29 16.68 -4.49 -5.95
N GLY A 30 16.25 -4.76 -4.71
CA GLY A 30 16.51 -6.05 -4.07
C GLY A 30 15.79 -7.21 -4.75
N LEU A 31 14.52 -7.06 -5.11
CA LEU A 31 13.78 -8.08 -5.85
C LEU A 31 14.29 -8.25 -7.28
N HIS A 32 14.62 -7.13 -7.97
CA HIS A 32 15.18 -7.21 -9.31
C HIS A 32 16.51 -7.96 -9.35
N ALA A 33 17.40 -7.73 -8.38
CA ALA A 33 18.67 -8.44 -8.23
C ALA A 33 18.48 -9.96 -7.98
N ARG A 34 17.32 -10.37 -7.42
CA ARG A 34 16.93 -11.77 -7.21
C ARG A 34 16.16 -12.40 -8.39
N GLY A 35 16.15 -11.70 -9.53
CA GLY A 35 15.56 -12.19 -10.77
C GLY A 35 14.06 -11.94 -10.93
N PHE A 36 13.39 -11.28 -9.97
CA PHE A 36 11.98 -10.97 -10.09
C PHE A 36 11.72 -9.88 -11.14
N ARG A 37 10.62 -10.03 -11.88
CA ARG A 37 10.11 -9.02 -12.80
C ARG A 37 8.74 -8.59 -12.30
N PHE A 38 8.52 -7.28 -12.24
CA PHE A 38 7.31 -6.66 -11.66
C PHE A 38 6.89 -5.44 -12.47
N ARG A 39 5.64 -5.04 -12.28
CA ARG A 39 5.10 -3.77 -12.75
C ARG A 39 4.99 -2.82 -11.57
N LEU A 40 5.12 -1.52 -11.85
CA LEU A 40 5.03 -0.48 -10.83
C LEU A 40 3.68 0.21 -10.90
N GLN A 41 3.09 0.48 -9.73
CA GLN A 41 1.89 1.31 -9.57
C GLN A 41 0.79 0.98 -10.59
N GLU A 42 0.42 -0.29 -10.69
CA GLU A 42 -0.57 -0.77 -11.66
C GLU A 42 -1.94 -0.10 -11.42
N ARG A 43 -2.28 0.85 -12.29
CA ARG A 43 -3.49 1.69 -12.15
C ARG A 43 -4.79 0.91 -12.26
N LYS A 44 -4.77 -0.26 -12.86
CA LYS A 44 -5.95 -1.13 -13.03
C LYS A 44 -6.30 -1.90 -11.75
N LEU A 45 -5.40 -1.89 -10.77
CA LEU A 45 -5.62 -2.58 -9.50
C LEU A 45 -6.07 -1.61 -8.39
N PRO A 46 -6.90 -2.07 -7.45
CA PRO A 46 -7.24 -1.31 -6.25
C PRO A 46 -6.00 -0.82 -5.53
N GLY A 47 -6.03 0.43 -5.02
CA GLY A 47 -4.96 1.01 -4.22
C GLY A 47 -3.63 1.25 -4.93
N LYS A 48 -3.49 0.86 -6.20
CA LYS A 48 -2.25 1.02 -7.00
C LYS A 48 -1.02 0.48 -6.26
N PRO A 49 -0.90 -0.84 -6.08
CA PRO A 49 0.22 -1.45 -5.37
C PRO A 49 1.57 -0.96 -5.90
N ASP A 50 2.55 -0.79 -5.00
CA ASP A 50 3.88 -0.29 -5.35
C ASP A 50 4.60 -1.21 -6.34
N LEU A 51 4.43 -2.54 -6.15
CA LEU A 51 4.88 -3.54 -7.10
C LEU A 51 3.79 -4.60 -7.31
N THR A 52 3.64 -5.05 -8.53
CA THR A 52 2.82 -6.21 -8.85
C THR A 52 3.64 -7.24 -9.61
N LEU A 53 3.52 -8.49 -9.21
CA LEU A 53 4.19 -9.64 -9.82
C LEU A 53 3.12 -10.59 -10.40
N PRO A 54 2.63 -10.33 -11.62
CA PRO A 54 1.51 -11.10 -12.20
C PRO A 54 1.82 -12.59 -12.35
N GLN A 55 3.07 -12.93 -12.57
CA GLN A 55 3.52 -14.34 -12.66
C GLN A 55 3.26 -15.10 -11.35
N TYR A 56 3.37 -14.41 -10.22
CA TYR A 56 3.24 -14.98 -8.89
C TYR A 56 1.87 -14.68 -8.26
N GLY A 57 1.06 -13.82 -8.88
CA GLY A 57 -0.20 -13.35 -8.30
C GLY A 57 -0.01 -12.50 -7.03
N VAL A 58 1.13 -11.81 -6.92
CA VAL A 58 1.50 -11.04 -5.72
C VAL A 58 1.45 -9.53 -5.98
N ALA A 59 0.85 -8.82 -5.05
CA ALA A 59 0.88 -7.37 -4.92
C ALA A 59 1.67 -6.99 -3.66
N VAL A 60 2.69 -6.15 -3.81
CA VAL A 60 3.52 -5.69 -2.68
C VAL A 60 3.20 -4.23 -2.40
N MET A 61 2.88 -3.94 -1.13
CA MET A 61 2.69 -2.61 -0.57
C MET A 61 3.90 -2.27 0.30
N VAL A 62 4.50 -1.10 0.11
CA VAL A 62 5.64 -0.63 0.90
C VAL A 62 5.20 0.54 1.75
N ASN A 63 4.86 0.25 3.00
CA ASN A 63 4.19 1.19 3.88
C ASN A 63 5.16 1.94 4.80
N GLY A 64 5.08 3.27 4.79
CA GLY A 64 5.72 4.12 5.79
C GLY A 64 5.04 3.99 7.15
N CYS A 65 5.81 3.68 8.21
CA CYS A 65 5.26 3.36 9.53
C CYS A 65 4.34 4.44 10.10
N PHE A 66 4.71 5.71 9.98
CA PHE A 66 3.90 6.83 10.45
C PHE A 66 2.58 6.97 9.68
N TRP A 67 2.65 6.92 8.33
CA TRP A 67 1.51 7.21 7.46
C TRP A 67 0.42 6.14 7.50
N HIS A 68 0.81 4.90 7.77
CA HIS A 68 -0.07 3.74 7.80
C HIS A 68 -0.31 3.22 9.22
N GLY A 69 0.16 3.95 10.23
CA GLY A 69 -0.11 3.65 11.65
C GLY A 69 0.39 2.28 12.09
N HIS A 70 1.65 1.94 11.76
CA HIS A 70 2.24 0.65 12.12
C HIS A 70 2.23 0.45 13.63
N GLU A 71 1.48 -0.52 14.12
CA GLU A 71 1.27 -0.78 15.54
C GLU A 71 2.54 -1.23 16.25
N GLY A 72 2.75 -0.75 17.48
CA GLY A 72 3.93 -1.09 18.29
C GLY A 72 5.26 -0.58 17.73
N CYS A 73 5.25 0.19 16.63
CA CYS A 73 6.47 0.63 15.96
C CYS A 73 6.96 1.98 16.50
N ARG A 74 8.22 2.03 16.93
CA ARG A 74 8.86 3.27 17.39
C ARG A 74 8.93 4.38 16.35
N TYR A 75 8.80 4.06 15.06
CA TYR A 75 8.80 5.02 13.94
C TYR A 75 7.41 5.53 13.57
N ALA A 76 6.36 4.99 14.19
CA ALA A 76 4.98 5.43 14.01
C ALA A 76 4.55 6.47 15.05
N THR A 77 5.49 7.23 15.61
CA THR A 77 5.22 8.22 16.67
C THR A 77 4.35 9.35 16.14
N LYS A 78 3.20 9.55 16.78
CA LYS A 78 2.26 10.62 16.44
C LYS A 78 2.77 11.97 16.96
N PRO A 79 2.60 13.07 16.19
CA PRO A 79 2.86 14.43 16.70
C PRO A 79 1.87 14.77 17.81
N GLN A 80 2.36 15.44 18.85
CA GLN A 80 1.50 15.93 19.94
C GLN A 80 0.61 17.11 19.49
N SER A 81 1.06 17.90 18.53
CA SER A 81 0.28 18.99 17.93
C SER A 81 -0.71 18.44 16.92
N ASN A 82 -1.97 18.93 16.94
CA ASN A 82 -3.06 18.49 16.08
C ASN A 82 -3.30 16.97 16.13
N SER A 83 -3.25 16.38 17.31
CA SER A 83 -3.41 14.93 17.52
C SER A 83 -4.68 14.39 16.88
N GLU A 84 -5.82 15.05 17.09
CA GLU A 84 -7.11 14.65 16.49
C GLU A 84 -7.07 14.57 14.97
N PHE A 85 -6.44 15.56 14.32
CA PHE A 85 -6.26 15.53 12.86
C PHE A 85 -5.44 14.32 12.42
N TRP A 86 -4.33 14.03 13.13
CA TRP A 86 -3.47 12.91 12.79
C TRP A 86 -4.15 11.58 13.07
N ASP A 87 -4.88 11.46 14.18
CA ASP A 87 -5.65 10.26 14.51
C ASP A 87 -6.68 9.95 13.43
N ALA A 88 -7.48 10.93 13.05
CA ALA A 88 -8.47 10.77 11.98
C ALA A 88 -7.81 10.45 10.63
N LYS A 89 -6.65 11.06 10.32
CA LYS A 89 -5.94 10.81 9.06
C LYS A 89 -5.34 9.40 9.00
N ILE A 90 -4.70 8.97 10.08
CA ILE A 90 -4.09 7.63 10.17
C ILE A 90 -5.18 6.57 10.17
N ALA A 91 -6.26 6.75 10.93
CA ALA A 91 -7.41 5.84 10.92
C ALA A 91 -8.00 5.67 9.51
N ARG A 92 -8.18 6.77 8.77
CA ARG A 92 -8.64 6.74 7.38
C ARG A 92 -7.67 6.00 6.45
N ASN A 93 -6.37 6.21 6.62
CA ASN A 93 -5.37 5.50 5.83
C ASN A 93 -5.42 4.00 6.11
N ARG A 94 -5.46 3.59 7.38
CA ARG A 94 -5.57 2.17 7.78
C ARG A 94 -6.81 1.51 7.21
N HIS A 95 -7.97 2.15 7.37
CA HIS A 95 -9.21 1.63 6.80
C HIS A 95 -9.14 1.49 5.27
N ARG A 96 -8.58 2.49 4.58
CA ARG A 96 -8.35 2.40 3.14
C ARG A 96 -7.41 1.24 2.77
N ASP A 97 -6.35 1.01 3.55
CA ASP A 97 -5.40 -0.07 3.32
C ASP A 97 -6.07 -1.44 3.52
N GLU A 98 -6.90 -1.61 4.56
CA GLU A 98 -7.70 -2.81 4.81
C GLU A 98 -8.66 -3.10 3.64
N VAL A 99 -9.43 -2.09 3.22
CA VAL A 99 -10.35 -2.21 2.07
C VAL A 99 -9.59 -2.54 0.79
N THR A 100 -8.44 -1.91 0.57
CA THR A 100 -7.60 -2.16 -0.60
C THR A 100 -7.07 -3.59 -0.60
N THR A 101 -6.59 -4.07 0.54
CA THR A 101 -6.11 -5.44 0.71
C THR A 101 -7.21 -6.45 0.42
N ALA A 102 -8.37 -6.29 1.05
CA ALA A 102 -9.52 -7.18 0.84
C ALA A 102 -9.95 -7.23 -0.65
N HIS A 103 -9.94 -6.09 -1.35
CA HIS A 103 -10.27 -6.06 -2.78
C HIS A 103 -9.22 -6.76 -3.65
N LEU A 104 -7.93 -6.59 -3.34
CA LEU A 104 -6.86 -7.27 -4.07
C LEU A 104 -6.95 -8.78 -3.86
N GLU A 105 -7.18 -9.22 -2.62
CA GLU A 105 -7.36 -10.64 -2.28
C GLU A 105 -8.57 -11.24 -2.97
N ALA A 106 -9.71 -10.53 -3.00
CA ALA A 106 -10.90 -10.95 -3.73
C ALA A 106 -10.66 -11.05 -5.25
N LEU A 107 -9.73 -10.25 -5.81
CA LEU A 107 -9.27 -10.37 -7.19
C LEU A 107 -8.25 -11.51 -7.39
N GLY A 108 -7.90 -12.25 -6.32
CA GLY A 108 -6.98 -13.37 -6.34
C GLY A 108 -5.51 -12.97 -6.29
N TRP A 109 -5.22 -11.78 -5.78
CA TRP A 109 -3.85 -11.36 -5.49
C TRP A 109 -3.51 -11.70 -4.04
N THR A 110 -2.31 -12.22 -3.82
CA THR A 110 -1.72 -12.27 -2.48
C THR A 110 -1.11 -10.92 -2.17
N VAL A 111 -1.54 -10.27 -1.11
CA VAL A 111 -1.01 -8.96 -0.71
C VAL A 111 0.07 -9.16 0.34
N ILE A 112 1.26 -8.60 0.09
CA ILE A 112 2.39 -8.62 1.02
C ILE A 112 2.73 -7.17 1.36
N THR A 113 2.64 -6.83 2.65
CA THR A 113 3.04 -5.52 3.15
C THR A 113 4.47 -5.57 3.68
N VAL A 114 5.29 -4.62 3.22
CA VAL A 114 6.64 -4.39 3.72
C VAL A 114 6.65 -3.05 4.45
N TRP A 115 7.08 -3.05 5.70
CA TRP A 115 7.14 -1.85 6.50
C TRP A 115 8.49 -1.15 6.40
N GLU A 116 8.48 0.18 6.37
CA GLU A 116 9.71 0.98 6.31
C GLU A 116 10.71 0.62 7.42
N CYS A 117 10.25 0.29 8.62
CA CYS A 117 11.13 -0.07 9.74
C CYS A 117 11.90 -1.37 9.51
N GLU A 118 11.34 -2.31 8.76
CA GLU A 118 11.99 -3.57 8.41
C GLU A 118 13.18 -3.37 7.45
N LEU A 119 13.24 -2.22 6.81
CA LEU A 119 14.28 -1.84 5.84
C LEU A 119 15.35 -0.90 6.43
N LYS A 120 15.33 -0.69 7.75
CA LYS A 120 16.31 0.17 8.44
C LYS A 120 17.62 -0.58 8.72
N GLY A 121 18.68 -0.15 8.06
CA GLY A 121 19.99 -0.82 8.10
C GLY A 121 20.17 -1.85 6.99
N LYS A 122 21.43 -2.01 6.57
CA LYS A 122 21.76 -2.85 5.39
C LYS A 122 21.40 -4.32 5.59
N GLU A 123 21.76 -4.86 6.74
CA GLU A 123 21.55 -6.30 7.06
C GLU A 123 20.07 -6.61 7.21
N ALA A 124 19.32 -5.81 7.99
CA ALA A 124 17.89 -5.99 8.16
C ALA A 124 17.12 -5.88 6.83
N ALA A 125 17.49 -4.89 6.01
CA ALA A 125 16.88 -4.72 4.70
C ALA A 125 17.16 -5.92 3.77
N MET A 126 18.38 -6.46 3.78
CA MET A 126 18.71 -7.65 2.99
C MET A 126 17.91 -8.86 3.47
N ALA A 127 17.89 -9.11 4.78
CA ALA A 127 17.14 -10.23 5.37
C ALA A 127 15.63 -10.12 5.05
N ARG A 128 15.04 -8.91 5.16
CA ARG A 128 13.62 -8.69 4.84
C ARG A 128 13.34 -8.93 3.35
N ILE A 129 14.23 -8.50 2.47
CA ILE A 129 14.09 -8.71 1.03
C ILE A 129 14.25 -10.19 0.66
N ASP A 130 15.12 -10.93 1.34
CA ASP A 130 15.25 -12.38 1.17
C ASP A 130 13.96 -13.08 1.62
N ALA A 131 13.44 -12.76 2.79
CA ALA A 131 12.17 -13.26 3.27
C ALA A 131 11.01 -12.94 2.29
N LEU A 132 10.94 -11.70 1.80
CA LEU A 132 9.96 -11.30 0.80
C LEU A 132 10.06 -12.11 -0.48
N ALA A 133 11.27 -12.40 -0.94
CA ALA A 133 11.49 -13.23 -2.12
C ALA A 133 10.95 -14.67 -1.93
N GLU A 134 11.13 -15.26 -0.75
CA GLU A 134 10.55 -16.58 -0.42
C GLU A 134 9.01 -16.52 -0.29
N GLU A 135 8.47 -15.49 0.34
CA GLU A 135 7.02 -15.26 0.41
C GLU A 135 6.41 -15.20 -1.00
N ILE A 136 7.04 -14.45 -1.91
CA ILE A 136 6.59 -14.33 -3.32
C ILE A 136 6.65 -15.69 -4.03
N ARG A 137 7.71 -16.48 -3.87
CA ARG A 137 7.83 -17.81 -4.50
C ARG A 137 6.75 -18.77 -4.00
N ARG A 138 6.49 -18.78 -2.70
CA ARG A 138 5.45 -19.61 -2.08
C ARG A 138 4.06 -19.23 -2.59
N ALA A 139 3.73 -17.95 -2.57
CA ALA A 139 2.47 -17.44 -3.12
C ALA A 139 2.33 -17.78 -4.62
N GLY A 140 3.42 -17.74 -5.38
CA GLY A 140 3.45 -18.10 -6.79
C GLY A 140 3.08 -19.56 -7.06
N ALA A 141 3.51 -20.48 -6.22
CA ALA A 141 3.15 -21.89 -6.34
C ALA A 141 1.64 -22.12 -6.09
N GLU A 142 1.08 -21.43 -5.09
CA GLU A 142 -0.35 -21.46 -4.80
C GLU A 142 -1.16 -20.82 -5.92
N HIS A 143 -0.71 -19.67 -6.43
CA HIS A 143 -1.34 -18.94 -7.52
C HIS A 143 -1.42 -19.75 -8.82
N GLU A 144 -0.40 -20.51 -9.17
CA GLU A 144 -0.42 -21.35 -10.37
C GLU A 144 -1.51 -22.43 -10.30
N ALA A 145 -1.70 -23.04 -9.13
CA ALA A 145 -2.79 -23.98 -8.91
C ALA A 145 -4.18 -23.34 -9.10
N VAL A 146 -4.36 -22.09 -8.61
CA VAL A 146 -5.61 -21.33 -8.79
C VAL A 146 -5.76 -20.87 -10.24
N ARG A 147 -4.69 -20.44 -10.90
CA ARG A 147 -4.69 -19.98 -12.28
C ARG A 147 -5.09 -21.07 -13.26
N SER A 148 -4.66 -22.29 -13.04
CA SER A 148 -5.04 -23.44 -13.88
C SER A 148 -6.53 -23.79 -13.72
N ARG A 149 -7.11 -23.64 -12.53
CA ARG A 149 -8.57 -23.74 -12.32
C ARG A 149 -9.32 -22.62 -13.05
N ARG A 150 -8.88 -21.37 -12.92
CA ARG A 150 -9.53 -20.16 -13.51
C ARG A 150 -9.48 -20.14 -15.04
N ARG A 151 -8.53 -20.83 -15.67
CA ARG A 151 -8.55 -21.01 -17.14
C ARG A 151 -9.78 -21.78 -17.61
N LYS A 152 -10.35 -22.62 -16.76
CA LYS A 152 -11.56 -23.41 -17.07
C LYS A 152 -12.84 -22.61 -16.84
N ASP A 153 -12.83 -21.64 -15.90
CA ASP A 153 -14.04 -20.88 -15.49
C ASP A 153 -13.94 -19.37 -15.80
N ARG A 154 -13.49 -19.02 -16.97
CA ARG A 154 -13.24 -17.63 -17.36
C ARG A 154 -14.47 -16.70 -17.28
N GLU A 155 -15.64 -17.25 -17.48
CA GLU A 155 -16.89 -16.49 -17.53
C GLU A 155 -17.41 -16.17 -16.11
N ALA A 156 -17.42 -17.15 -15.22
CA ALA A 156 -17.79 -16.98 -13.81
C ALA A 156 -16.86 -15.93 -13.14
N TRP A 157 -15.56 -15.98 -13.45
CA TRP A 157 -14.59 -15.04 -12.89
C TRP A 157 -14.78 -13.59 -13.38
N ARG A 158 -15.27 -13.39 -14.63
CA ARG A 158 -15.61 -12.04 -15.10
C ARG A 158 -16.76 -11.45 -14.32
N GLN A 159 -17.80 -12.24 -14.08
CA GLN A 159 -18.97 -11.80 -13.31
C GLN A 159 -18.61 -11.49 -11.84
N GLU A 160 -17.82 -12.35 -11.21
CA GLU A 160 -17.33 -12.12 -9.84
C GLU A 160 -16.49 -10.83 -9.74
N ARG A 161 -15.57 -10.62 -10.70
CA ARG A 161 -14.78 -9.41 -10.77
C ARG A 161 -15.63 -8.15 -10.92
N GLU A 162 -16.69 -8.21 -11.72
CA GLU A 162 -17.59 -7.07 -11.92
C GLU A 162 -18.34 -6.73 -10.63
N GLN A 163 -18.80 -7.74 -9.91
CA GLN A 163 -19.46 -7.57 -8.60
C GLN A 163 -18.49 -6.96 -7.56
N ILE A 164 -17.24 -7.41 -7.51
CA ILE A 164 -16.22 -6.88 -6.61
C ILE A 164 -15.92 -5.41 -6.93
N MET A 165 -15.79 -5.06 -8.21
CA MET A 165 -15.55 -3.67 -8.61
C MET A 165 -16.73 -2.76 -8.29
N LYS A 166 -17.97 -3.27 -8.43
CA LYS A 166 -19.18 -2.56 -8.00
C LYS A 166 -19.17 -2.32 -6.49
N ARG A 167 -18.92 -3.37 -5.71
CA ARG A 167 -18.86 -3.28 -4.24
C ARG A 167 -17.76 -2.33 -3.76
N ARG A 168 -16.61 -2.32 -4.43
CA ARG A 168 -15.54 -1.35 -4.17
C ARG A 168 -16.04 0.08 -4.32
N SER A 169 -16.73 0.38 -5.43
CA SER A 169 -17.25 1.74 -5.68
C SER A 169 -18.22 2.18 -4.59
N GLU A 170 -19.10 1.28 -4.15
CA GLU A 170 -20.04 1.54 -3.06
C GLU A 170 -19.31 1.84 -1.74
N LEU A 171 -18.28 1.06 -1.40
CA LEU A 171 -17.47 1.28 -0.20
C LEU A 171 -16.67 2.57 -0.26
N GLU A 172 -16.11 2.92 -1.42
CA GLU A 172 -15.42 4.21 -1.61
C GLU A 172 -16.37 5.39 -1.39
N GLU A 173 -17.63 5.28 -1.81
CA GLU A 173 -18.67 6.29 -1.52
C GLU A 173 -19.03 6.35 -0.05
N GLU A 174 -19.16 5.19 0.60
CA GLU A 174 -19.46 5.10 2.03
C GLU A 174 -18.34 5.74 2.87
N ILE A 175 -17.07 5.44 2.54
CA ILE A 175 -15.91 6.08 3.17
C ILE A 175 -15.94 7.60 3.00
N ARG A 176 -16.30 8.09 1.81
CA ARG A 176 -16.42 9.54 1.56
C ARG A 176 -17.52 10.18 2.40
N ARG A 177 -18.61 9.47 2.66
CA ARG A 177 -19.72 9.95 3.52
C ARG A 177 -19.32 9.96 4.99
N MET A 178 -18.69 8.89 5.46
CA MET A 178 -18.27 8.75 6.87
C MET A 178 -17.09 9.68 7.23
N TYR A 179 -16.18 9.92 6.28
CA TYR A 179 -14.99 10.74 6.49
C TYR A 179 -14.88 11.87 5.45
N PRO A 180 -15.77 12.88 5.50
CA PRO A 180 -15.72 13.99 4.56
C PRO A 180 -14.41 14.77 4.73
N ILE A 181 -13.68 14.97 3.63
CA ILE A 181 -12.48 15.80 3.62
C ILE A 181 -12.94 17.25 3.81
N PRO A 182 -12.48 17.97 4.85
CA PRO A 182 -12.80 19.38 5.05
C PRO A 182 -12.47 20.21 3.80
N ARG A 183 -13.33 21.18 3.45
CA ARG A 183 -13.17 22.01 2.24
C ARG A 183 -11.80 22.69 2.11
N LYS A 184 -11.17 23.05 3.25
CA LYS A 184 -9.81 23.65 3.30
C LYS A 184 -8.71 22.73 2.75
N VAL A 185 -8.85 21.41 2.90
CA VAL A 185 -7.86 20.42 2.43
C VAL A 185 -8.04 20.12 0.93
N ARG A 186 -9.27 20.29 0.39
CA ARG A 186 -9.55 20.10 -1.04
C ARG A 186 -8.93 21.19 -1.93
N LYS A 187 -8.75 22.42 -1.41
CA LYS A 187 -8.14 23.51 -2.18
C LYS A 187 -6.62 23.34 -2.30
N ALA A 188 -5.94 22.91 -1.24
CA ALA A 188 -4.49 22.69 -1.28
C ALA A 188 -4.04 21.55 -2.23
N ALA A 189 -4.92 20.57 -2.47
CA ALA A 189 -4.62 19.43 -3.37
C ALA A 189 -4.97 19.68 -4.84
N LYS A 190 -5.56 20.86 -5.18
CA LYS A 190 -5.85 21.26 -6.58
C LYS A 190 -4.89 22.32 -7.11
N GLU A 191 -4.07 22.91 -6.24
CA GLU A 191 -3.09 23.94 -6.57
C GLU A 191 -1.64 23.36 -6.66
N GLU A 192 -1.50 22.01 -6.59
CA GLU A 192 -0.31 21.21 -6.93
C GLU A 192 -0.58 20.37 -8.21
#